data_58d596dd5e1d9ed635ff8eaaffa2d44b
#
_entry.id   58d596dd5e1d9ed635ff8eaaffa2d44b
#
_cell.length_a   1.000
_cell.length_b   1.000
_cell.length_c   1.000
_cell.angle_alpha   90.00
_cell.angle_beta   90.00
_cell.angle_gamma   90.00
#
_symmetry.space_group_name_H-M   'P 1'
#
loop_
_entity.id
_entity.type
_entity.pdbx_description
1 polymer ?
#
loop_
_entity_poly.entity_id
_entity_poly.type
_entity_poly.pdbx_seq_one_letter_code
_entity_poly.pdbx_strand_id
1 'polypeptide(L)'
;LDTMLRNSTLIIFIVLCTLSFPAWSQSKSLPETTEGASKVVKAYPNPATSKIYFEIQRNNDKVYEIIVYNFLGKKMDHIKNLAGRTEVPLDNYYSGLYIFQLREKNGTLVESGKFNVVK
;
A
#
# COMPACT_ATOMS: atom_id res chain seq x y z
N LEU A 1 -14.73 56.16 25.54
CA LEU A 1 -13.81 55.23 26.17
C LEU A 1 -14.28 53.77 26.06
N ASP A 2 -15.55 53.55 26.29
CA ASP A 2 -16.11 52.17 26.19
C ASP A 2 -16.18 51.67 24.77
N THR A 3 -16.34 52.54 23.79
CA THR A 3 -16.30 52.20 22.38
C THR A 3 -14.90 51.81 21.88
N MET A 4 -13.85 52.41 22.44
CA MET A 4 -12.47 52.06 22.11
C MET A 4 -12.04 50.74 22.70
N LEU A 5 -12.43 50.43 23.92
CA LEU A 5 -12.18 49.14 24.58
C LEU A 5 -12.92 48.00 23.89
N ARG A 6 -14.10 48.23 23.39
CA ARG A 6 -14.89 47.29 22.67
C ARG A 6 -14.30 46.94 21.31
N ASN A 7 -13.79 47.98 20.62
CA ASN A 7 -13.14 47.80 19.33
C ASN A 7 -11.78 47.07 19.45
N SER A 8 -11.02 47.33 20.50
CA SER A 8 -9.76 46.65 20.72
C SER A 8 -9.95 45.17 21.09
N THR A 9 -10.98 44.84 21.86
CA THR A 9 -11.32 43.44 22.14
C THR A 9 -11.80 42.70 20.88
N LEU A 10 -12.54 43.33 20.00
CA LEU A 10 -12.94 42.76 18.73
C LEU A 10 -11.74 42.52 17.80
N ILE A 11 -10.81 43.46 17.74
CA ILE A 11 -9.59 43.33 16.95
C ILE A 11 -8.71 42.20 17.48
N ILE A 12 -8.58 42.09 18.79
CA ILE A 12 -7.83 40.99 19.43
C ILE A 12 -8.50 39.64 19.13
N PHE A 13 -9.83 39.63 19.11
CA PHE A 13 -10.58 38.39 18.79
C PHE A 13 -10.38 37.96 17.33
N ILE A 14 -10.36 38.92 16.42
CA ILE A 14 -10.12 38.64 14.99
C ILE A 14 -8.68 38.17 14.76
N VAL A 15 -7.72 38.80 15.44
CA VAL A 15 -6.31 38.44 15.35
C VAL A 15 -6.07 37.04 15.95
N LEU A 16 -6.74 36.71 17.04
CA LEU A 16 -6.69 35.34 17.61
C LEU A 16 -7.31 34.28 16.70
N CYS A 17 -8.39 34.63 16.00
CA CYS A 17 -9.00 33.74 15.04
C CYS A 17 -8.12 33.50 13.80
N THR A 18 -7.35 34.47 13.38
CA THR A 18 -6.45 34.34 12.23
C THR A 18 -5.18 33.54 12.55
N LEU A 19 -4.78 33.49 13.81
CA LEU A 19 -3.61 32.76 14.26
C LEU A 19 -3.91 31.27 14.55
N SER A 20 -5.19 30.92 14.58
CA SER A 20 -5.57 29.55 14.92
C SER A 20 -5.82 28.61 13.72
N PHE A 21 -5.38 29.00 12.55
CA PHE A 21 -5.27 28.01 11.48
C PHE A 21 -3.91 27.34 11.58
N PRO A 22 -3.83 26.18 12.17
CA PRO A 22 -2.67 25.37 11.88
C PRO A 22 -2.73 25.11 10.39
N ALA A 23 -1.72 25.49 9.71
CA ALA A 23 -1.51 25.03 8.36
C ALA A 23 -1.28 23.53 8.45
N TRP A 24 -2.35 22.81 8.43
CA TRP A 24 -2.32 21.36 8.29
C TRP A 24 -2.07 21.05 6.82
N SER A 25 -0.99 21.55 6.30
CA SER A 25 -0.44 20.94 5.12
C SER A 25 0.25 19.68 5.60
N GLN A 26 -0.54 18.70 5.90
CA GLN A 26 -0.03 17.37 5.90
C GLN A 26 0.12 16.95 4.46
N SER A 27 1.23 17.32 3.89
CA SER A 27 1.81 16.46 2.90
C SER A 27 2.23 15.21 3.65
N LYS A 28 1.29 14.33 3.90
CA LYS A 28 1.64 12.95 3.98
C LYS A 28 2.12 12.63 2.58
N SER A 29 3.39 12.81 2.35
CA SER A 29 4.05 11.95 1.41
C SER A 29 3.62 10.56 1.83
N LEU A 30 2.73 9.97 1.06
CA LEU A 30 2.62 8.53 1.02
C LEU A 30 4.07 8.05 1.11
N PRO A 31 4.39 7.13 2.02
CA PRO A 31 5.68 6.51 1.93
C PRO A 31 5.75 6.03 0.50
N GLU A 32 6.42 6.77 -0.33
CA GLU A 32 6.80 6.26 -1.61
C GLU A 32 7.41 4.94 -1.26
N THR A 33 6.76 3.90 -1.70
CA THR A 33 7.43 2.65 -1.83
C THR A 33 8.67 3.03 -2.59
N THR A 34 9.72 3.22 -1.85
CA THR A 34 11.00 3.54 -2.43
C THR A 34 11.27 2.40 -3.40
N GLU A 35 11.09 2.70 -4.67
CA GLU A 35 11.65 1.88 -5.72
C GLU A 35 13.15 1.88 -5.47
N GLY A 36 13.63 0.90 -4.75
CA GLY A 36 15.01 0.87 -4.31
C GLY A 36 15.18 0.19 -2.96
N ALA A 37 14.14 0.08 -2.16
CA ALA A 37 14.12 -0.91 -1.10
C ALA A 37 14.17 -2.28 -1.75
N SER A 38 15.15 -3.09 -1.36
CA SER A 38 15.32 -4.45 -1.85
C SER A 38 13.99 -5.20 -1.70
N LYS A 39 13.30 -5.40 -2.83
CA LYS A 39 12.07 -6.18 -2.86
C LYS A 39 12.40 -7.61 -2.47
N VAL A 40 11.62 -8.18 -1.60
CA VAL A 40 11.76 -9.58 -1.19
C VAL A 40 11.16 -10.49 -2.26
N VAL A 41 10.09 -10.06 -2.92
CA VAL A 41 9.41 -10.86 -3.94
C VAL A 41 9.29 -10.07 -5.24
N LYS A 42 9.47 -10.79 -6.35
CA LYS A 42 9.23 -10.28 -7.70
C LYS A 42 8.04 -11.00 -8.30
N ALA A 43 7.09 -10.25 -8.82
CA ALA A 43 5.92 -10.78 -9.54
C ALA A 43 6.05 -10.47 -11.02
N TYR A 44 5.97 -11.48 -11.88
CA TYR A 44 6.10 -11.30 -13.32
C TYR A 44 5.41 -12.44 -14.10
N PRO A 45 5.02 -12.21 -15.36
CA PRO A 45 4.99 -10.94 -16.06
C PRO A 45 3.91 -10.00 -15.53
N ASN A 46 4.08 -8.73 -15.75
CA ASN A 46 3.07 -7.72 -15.41
C ASN A 46 3.00 -6.70 -16.56
N PRO A 47 1.89 -6.67 -17.35
CA PRO A 47 0.66 -7.44 -17.20
C PRO A 47 0.82 -8.94 -17.38
N ALA A 48 0.03 -9.69 -16.63
CA ALA A 48 -0.02 -11.16 -16.75
C ALA A 48 -1.22 -11.59 -17.57
N THR A 49 -1.10 -12.72 -18.26
CA THR A 49 -2.17 -13.25 -19.11
C THR A 49 -2.73 -14.57 -18.59
N SER A 50 -1.94 -15.64 -18.68
CA SER A 50 -2.37 -16.98 -18.31
C SER A 50 -1.85 -17.40 -16.94
N LYS A 51 -0.74 -16.83 -16.51
CA LYS A 51 -0.09 -17.17 -15.24
C LYS A 51 0.79 -16.03 -14.78
N ILE A 52 1.08 -16.02 -13.49
CA ILE A 52 2.03 -15.11 -12.88
C ILE A 52 2.99 -15.91 -12.00
N TYR A 53 4.24 -15.47 -11.95
CA TYR A 53 5.25 -16.05 -11.09
C TYR A 53 5.56 -15.11 -9.94
N PHE A 54 5.68 -15.68 -8.75
CA PHE A 54 6.21 -15.00 -7.58
C PHE A 54 7.55 -15.61 -7.25
N GLU A 55 8.59 -14.81 -7.32
CA GLU A 55 9.96 -15.25 -7.10
C GLU A 55 10.55 -14.54 -5.89
N ILE A 56 11.04 -15.31 -4.92
CA ILE A 56 11.68 -14.78 -3.73
C ILE A 56 13.09 -14.34 -4.10
N GLN A 57 13.38 -13.05 -3.86
CA GLN A 57 14.65 -12.43 -4.21
C GLN A 57 15.70 -12.53 -3.11
N ARG A 58 15.26 -12.78 -1.87
CA ARG A 58 16.16 -12.95 -0.74
C ARG A 58 16.36 -14.42 -0.41
N ASN A 59 17.60 -14.81 -0.36
CA ASN A 59 17.99 -16.12 0.13
C ASN A 59 18.16 -16.04 1.65
N ASN A 60 17.07 -16.31 2.37
CA ASN A 60 17.09 -16.45 3.82
C ASN A 60 16.29 -17.71 4.20
N ASP A 61 16.43 -18.15 5.44
CA ASP A 61 15.78 -19.37 5.91
C ASP A 61 14.30 -19.17 6.27
N LYS A 62 13.72 -18.02 5.92
CA LYS A 62 12.33 -17.71 6.23
C LYS A 62 11.38 -18.34 5.21
N VAL A 63 10.27 -18.85 5.73
CA VAL A 63 9.18 -19.37 4.93
C VAL A 63 8.14 -18.27 4.76
N TYR A 64 7.76 -18.03 3.51
CA TYR A 64 6.80 -16.99 3.16
C TYR A 64 5.49 -17.56 2.64
N GLU A 65 4.46 -16.75 2.75
CA GLU A 65 3.15 -16.99 2.15
C GLU A 65 2.79 -15.83 1.25
N ILE A 66 2.07 -16.09 0.16
CA ILE A 66 1.46 -15.04 -0.66
C ILE A 66 -0.04 -15.18 -0.64
N ILE A 67 -0.72 -14.06 -0.43
CA ILE A 67 -2.16 -13.95 -0.54
C ILE A 67 -2.47 -12.97 -1.66
N VAL A 68 -3.30 -13.39 -2.61
CA VAL A 68 -3.72 -12.57 -3.73
C VAL A 68 -5.16 -12.13 -3.52
N TYR A 69 -5.41 -10.84 -3.68
CA TYR A 69 -6.75 -10.24 -3.58
C TYR A 69 -7.11 -9.56 -4.89
N ASN A 70 -8.41 -9.58 -5.21
CA ASN A 70 -8.92 -8.71 -6.27
C ASN A 70 -9.06 -7.27 -5.74
N PHE A 71 -9.42 -6.34 -6.62
CA PHE A 71 -9.56 -4.93 -6.24
C PHE A 71 -10.70 -4.66 -5.26
N LEU A 72 -11.62 -5.59 -5.08
CA LEU A 72 -12.70 -5.52 -4.07
C LEU A 72 -12.27 -6.07 -2.72
N GLY A 73 -11.05 -6.58 -2.62
CA GLY A 73 -10.53 -7.17 -1.38
C GLY A 73 -10.88 -8.64 -1.18
N LYS A 74 -11.45 -9.28 -2.19
CA LYS A 74 -11.74 -10.72 -2.12
C LYS A 74 -10.47 -11.52 -2.32
N LYS A 75 -10.23 -12.49 -1.43
CA LYS A 75 -9.10 -13.42 -1.55
C LYS A 75 -9.29 -14.33 -2.75
N MET A 76 -8.34 -14.32 -3.66
CA MET A 76 -8.33 -15.15 -4.85
C MET A 76 -7.50 -16.40 -4.66
N ASP A 77 -6.32 -16.24 -4.11
CA ASP A 77 -5.39 -17.36 -3.86
C ASP A 77 -4.62 -17.14 -2.57
N HIS A 78 -4.23 -18.23 -1.94
CA HIS A 78 -3.36 -18.25 -0.77
C HIS A 78 -2.33 -19.35 -0.96
N ILE A 79 -1.10 -18.97 -1.23
CA ILE A 79 0.00 -19.91 -1.47
C ILE A 79 0.87 -19.95 -0.22
N LYS A 80 0.88 -21.07 0.44
CA LYS A 80 1.71 -21.33 1.61
C LYS A 80 3.02 -21.98 1.19
N ASN A 81 4.04 -21.81 2.03
CA ASN A 81 5.36 -22.40 1.83
C ASN A 81 5.99 -22.04 0.48
N LEU A 82 6.03 -20.71 0.22
CA LEU A 82 6.69 -20.19 -0.98
C LEU A 82 8.17 -20.54 -0.95
N ALA A 83 8.60 -21.26 -1.97
CA ALA A 83 9.99 -21.62 -2.16
C ALA A 83 10.45 -21.11 -3.52
N GLY A 84 11.48 -20.28 -3.55
CA GLY A 84 12.09 -19.81 -4.78
C GLY A 84 11.09 -19.14 -5.73
N ARG A 85 10.74 -19.84 -6.78
CA ARG A 85 9.80 -19.36 -7.81
C ARG A 85 8.53 -20.21 -7.78
N THR A 86 7.39 -19.53 -7.65
CA THR A 86 6.08 -20.18 -7.60
C THR A 86 5.20 -19.68 -8.74
N GLU A 87 4.59 -20.61 -9.46
CA GLU A 87 3.65 -20.32 -10.55
C GLU A 87 2.22 -20.30 -10.02
N VAL A 88 1.47 -19.25 -10.38
CA VAL A 88 0.05 -19.14 -10.06
C VAL A 88 -0.74 -19.07 -11.35
N PRO A 89 -1.57 -20.09 -11.67
CA PRO A 89 -2.45 -20.04 -12.83
C PRO A 89 -3.54 -18.98 -12.63
N LEU A 90 -3.87 -18.28 -13.71
CA LEU A 90 -4.86 -17.21 -13.70
C LEU A 90 -6.19 -17.59 -14.37
N ASP A 91 -6.48 -18.89 -14.42
CA ASP A 91 -7.67 -19.41 -15.11
C ASP A 91 -8.98 -18.83 -14.55
N ASN A 92 -9.03 -18.60 -13.25
CA ASN A 92 -10.20 -18.05 -12.57
C ASN A 92 -10.13 -16.53 -12.37
N TYR A 93 -9.20 -15.87 -13.03
CA TYR A 93 -9.00 -14.42 -12.91
C TYR A 93 -9.60 -13.71 -14.10
N TYR A 94 -10.30 -12.62 -13.84
CA TYR A 94 -10.74 -11.68 -14.87
C TYR A 94 -9.66 -10.63 -15.12
N SER A 95 -9.77 -9.95 -16.26
CA SER A 95 -8.89 -8.80 -16.51
C SER A 95 -9.13 -7.72 -15.45
N GLY A 96 -8.06 -7.18 -14.94
CA GLY A 96 -8.14 -6.14 -13.91
C GLY A 96 -6.91 -6.09 -13.02
N LEU A 97 -7.03 -5.30 -11.97
CA LEU A 97 -5.98 -5.08 -10.98
C LEU A 97 -6.12 -6.06 -9.82
N TYR A 98 -5.01 -6.62 -9.42
CA TYR A 98 -4.91 -7.50 -8.26
C TYR A 98 -3.81 -7.02 -7.34
N ILE A 99 -3.97 -7.34 -6.05
CA ILE A 99 -3.02 -6.99 -5.00
C ILE A 99 -2.51 -8.27 -4.38
N PHE A 100 -1.21 -8.37 -4.18
CA PHE A 100 -0.64 -9.47 -3.44
C PHE A 100 0.02 -8.97 -2.15
N GLN A 101 0.00 -9.82 -1.14
CA GLN A 101 0.67 -9.59 0.13
C GLN A 101 1.60 -10.76 0.41
N LEU A 102 2.86 -10.44 0.62
CA LEU A 102 3.85 -11.40 1.10
C LEU A 102 3.88 -11.33 2.61
N ARG A 103 3.67 -12.47 3.25
CA ARG A 103 3.68 -12.60 4.70
C ARG A 103 4.65 -13.67 5.16
N GLU A 104 5.19 -13.49 6.35
CA GLU A 104 5.89 -14.58 7.04
C GLU A 104 4.86 -15.59 7.56
N LYS A 105 5.31 -16.79 7.88
CA LYS A 105 4.46 -17.86 8.42
C LYS A 105 3.68 -17.46 9.66
N ASN A 106 4.22 -16.55 10.45
CA ASN A 106 3.56 -16.00 11.65
C ASN A 106 2.49 -14.96 11.35
N GLY A 107 2.29 -14.59 10.09
CA GLY A 107 1.31 -13.60 9.64
C GLY A 107 1.85 -12.18 9.47
N THR A 108 3.11 -11.92 9.77
CA THR A 108 3.71 -10.59 9.63
C THR A 108 3.77 -10.19 8.15
N LEU A 109 3.23 -9.03 7.82
CA LEU A 109 3.31 -8.49 6.47
C LEU A 109 4.74 -8.05 6.16
N VAL A 110 5.31 -8.58 5.09
CA VAL A 110 6.67 -8.28 4.66
C VAL A 110 6.67 -7.28 3.51
N GLU A 111 5.81 -7.52 2.52
CA GLU A 111 5.73 -6.70 1.31
C GLU A 111 4.35 -6.82 0.71
N SER A 112 3.90 -5.76 0.05
CA SER A 112 2.70 -5.81 -0.79
C SER A 112 2.99 -5.20 -2.15
N GLY A 113 2.28 -5.67 -3.16
CA GLY A 113 2.44 -5.18 -4.51
C GLY A 113 1.18 -5.36 -5.33
N LYS A 114 1.23 -4.92 -6.57
CA LYS A 114 0.10 -4.97 -7.49
C LYS A 114 0.54 -5.60 -8.81
N PHE A 115 -0.41 -6.23 -9.48
CA PHE A 115 -0.21 -6.67 -10.85
C PHE A 115 -1.52 -6.58 -11.63
N ASN A 116 -1.41 -6.42 -12.93
CA ASN A 116 -2.55 -6.41 -13.84
C ASN A 116 -2.67 -7.74 -14.55
N VAL A 117 -3.91 -8.18 -14.75
CA VAL A 117 -4.26 -9.32 -15.60
C VAL A 117 -4.95 -8.78 -16.84
N VAL A 118 -4.49 -9.21 -18.00
CA VAL A 118 -5.04 -8.85 -19.31
C VAL A 118 -5.39 -10.12 -20.06
N LYS A 119 -6.68 -10.29 -20.34
CA LYS A 119 -7.20 -11.44 -21.08
C LYS A 119 -7.89 -11.02 -22.36
#